data_d6c5a26326b84f8f818dd5497f6a6781
#
_entry.id   d6c5a26326b84f8f818dd5497f6a6781
#
_cell.length_a   1.000
_cell.length_b   1.000
_cell.length_c   1.000
_cell.angle_alpha   90.00
_cell.angle_beta   90.00
_cell.angle_gamma   90.00
#
_symmetry.space_group_name_H-M   'P 1'
#
loop_
_entity.id
_entity.type
_entity.pdbx_description
1 polymer ?
#
loop_
_entity_poly.entity_id
_entity_poly.type
_entity_poly.pdbx_seq_one_letter_code
_entity_poly.pdbx_strand_id
1 'polypeptide(L)'
;MATNATVPAAMPRVGPPLWLGLPLGVFFAAFVLVPMLLLVYVSLHDDSGLTQFGIAQYLKFLGDGFNLGVLGSTMWLGLEVTLLSLLTGFPLAYLYTQAPGRWQGPLMLLIVLPLLTSSVVRTFAWVVILGRQGIVNTALQDLGLIAEPLKLLYTPGSVAVALAQIELPLMVLPLITALMNIDANLRQASLALGAGHWRTFWRITLPLSMPGLLAGSLLVFASSVSAFVTQTLVGGGQHIFMPYYMYQQAIQSGNYPFAAAIAMLLLVCVLAVVVAVNALGRRSKGIVHA
;
A
#
# COMPACT_ATOMS: atom_id res chain seq x y z
N MET A 1 -25.92 64.61 -0.53
CA MET A 1 -26.78 63.43 -0.62
C MET A 1 -25.84 62.18 -0.58
N ALA A 2 -25.74 61.55 0.59
CA ALA A 2 -24.92 60.35 0.77
C ALA A 2 -25.82 59.13 0.61
N THR A 3 -25.62 58.35 -0.43
CA THR A 3 -26.31 57.06 -0.69
C THR A 3 -25.76 56.00 0.26
N ASN A 4 -26.56 55.62 1.26
CA ASN A 4 -26.31 54.46 2.10
C ASN A 4 -26.43 53.19 1.26
N ALA A 5 -25.29 52.61 0.89
CA ALA A 5 -25.24 51.26 0.32
C ALA A 5 -25.47 50.27 1.45
N THR A 6 -26.65 49.67 1.52
CA THR A 6 -26.97 48.55 2.42
C THR A 6 -26.19 47.32 1.98
N VAL A 7 -25.24 46.88 2.81
CA VAL A 7 -24.53 45.61 2.66
C VAL A 7 -25.56 44.48 2.77
N PRO A 8 -25.70 43.59 1.77
CA PRO A 8 -26.62 42.46 1.86
C PRO A 8 -26.22 41.55 3.01
N ALA A 9 -27.18 41.24 3.90
CA ALA A 9 -27.01 40.33 5.01
C ALA A 9 -26.52 38.96 4.49
N ALA A 10 -25.43 38.44 5.05
CA ALA A 10 -24.90 37.13 4.73
C ALA A 10 -25.98 36.06 4.98
N MET A 11 -26.39 35.36 3.93
CA MET A 11 -27.32 34.24 4.07
C MET A 11 -26.74 33.19 5.04
N PRO A 12 -27.55 32.69 5.98
CA PRO A 12 -27.10 31.62 6.87
C PRO A 12 -26.69 30.40 6.01
N ARG A 13 -25.46 29.95 6.17
CA ARG A 13 -24.99 28.68 5.56
C ARG A 13 -25.78 27.56 6.20
N VAL A 14 -26.89 27.16 5.62
CA VAL A 14 -27.59 25.92 5.97
C VAL A 14 -26.68 24.80 5.49
N GLY A 15 -25.97 24.14 6.41
CA GLY A 15 -25.20 22.96 6.10
C GLY A 15 -26.11 21.89 5.45
N PRO A 16 -25.60 21.04 4.53
CA PRO A 16 -26.43 20.02 3.90
C PRO A 16 -27.09 19.17 4.98
N PRO A 17 -28.40 18.91 4.88
CA PRO A 17 -29.12 18.19 5.91
C PRO A 17 -28.54 16.78 6.03
N LEU A 18 -28.12 16.38 7.24
CA LEU A 18 -27.43 15.10 7.56
C LEU A 18 -28.20 13.88 7.05
N TRP A 19 -29.53 13.96 6.92
CA TRP A 19 -30.35 12.88 6.40
C TRP A 19 -30.08 12.52 4.92
N LEU A 20 -29.51 13.44 4.12
CA LEU A 20 -29.07 13.12 2.75
C LEU A 20 -27.89 12.15 2.71
N GLY A 21 -27.07 12.10 3.79
CA GLY A 21 -26.01 11.13 3.93
C GLY A 21 -26.46 9.76 4.46
N LEU A 22 -27.69 9.66 4.95
CA LEU A 22 -28.19 8.47 5.63
C LEU A 22 -28.23 7.22 4.73
N PRO A 23 -28.70 7.26 3.45
CA PRO A 23 -28.67 6.10 2.57
C PRO A 23 -27.24 5.60 2.32
N LEU A 24 -26.28 6.52 2.12
CA LEU A 24 -24.86 6.18 1.95
C LEU A 24 -24.29 5.59 3.24
N GLY A 25 -24.60 6.17 4.40
CA GLY A 25 -24.18 5.66 5.71
C GLY A 25 -24.71 4.24 5.98
N VAL A 26 -25.99 3.99 5.71
CA VAL A 26 -26.59 2.64 5.84
C VAL A 26 -25.94 1.65 4.87
N PHE A 27 -25.69 2.04 3.63
CA PHE A 27 -25.00 1.20 2.65
C PHE A 27 -23.59 0.81 3.17
N PHE A 28 -22.78 1.78 3.60
CA PHE A 28 -21.45 1.48 4.14
C PHE A 28 -21.53 0.63 5.42
N ALA A 29 -22.46 0.93 6.32
CA ALA A 29 -22.65 0.13 7.53
C ALA A 29 -23.00 -1.33 7.18
N ALA A 30 -23.93 -1.55 6.27
CA ALA A 30 -24.35 -2.88 5.85
C ALA A 30 -23.23 -3.67 5.14
N PHE A 31 -22.54 -3.05 4.18
CA PHE A 31 -21.58 -3.77 3.34
C PHE A 31 -20.14 -3.81 3.88
N VAL A 32 -19.79 -2.97 4.84
CA VAL A 32 -18.47 -2.95 5.47
C VAL A 32 -18.52 -3.49 6.90
N LEU A 33 -19.40 -2.92 7.76
CA LEU A 33 -19.40 -3.28 9.16
C LEU A 33 -19.98 -4.68 9.41
N VAL A 34 -21.06 -5.08 8.70
CA VAL A 34 -21.68 -6.40 8.91
C VAL A 34 -20.71 -7.54 8.60
N PRO A 35 -20.00 -7.59 7.42
CA PRO A 35 -19.01 -8.62 7.18
C PRO A 35 -17.86 -8.60 8.18
N MET A 36 -17.40 -7.41 8.61
CA MET A 36 -16.35 -7.32 9.63
C MET A 36 -16.82 -7.85 11.00
N LEU A 37 -18.05 -7.53 11.40
CA LEU A 37 -18.62 -8.05 12.66
C LEU A 37 -18.82 -9.57 12.57
N LEU A 38 -19.26 -10.09 11.42
CA LEU A 38 -19.34 -11.54 11.20
C LEU A 38 -17.97 -12.21 11.29
N LEU A 39 -16.92 -11.58 10.73
CA LEU A 39 -15.55 -12.10 10.84
C LEU A 39 -15.10 -12.14 12.32
N VAL A 40 -15.36 -11.08 13.09
CA VAL A 40 -15.09 -11.04 14.53
C VAL A 40 -15.90 -12.13 15.24
N TYR A 41 -17.19 -12.25 14.93
CA TYR A 41 -18.06 -13.28 15.53
C TYR A 41 -17.50 -14.68 15.29
N VAL A 42 -17.17 -15.03 14.04
CA VAL A 42 -16.62 -16.34 13.68
C VAL A 42 -15.26 -16.57 14.34
N SER A 43 -14.40 -15.55 14.44
CA SER A 43 -13.06 -15.66 15.04
C SER A 43 -13.09 -15.94 16.57
N LEU A 44 -14.21 -15.66 17.22
CA LEU A 44 -14.43 -15.89 18.65
C LEU A 44 -15.11 -17.26 18.93
N HIS A 45 -15.01 -18.22 18.00
CA HIS A 45 -15.47 -19.58 18.21
C HIS A 45 -14.30 -20.56 18.14
N ASP A 46 -14.35 -21.57 19.00
CA ASP A 46 -13.29 -22.57 19.09
C ASP A 46 -13.52 -23.75 18.13
N ASP A 47 -14.76 -23.97 17.71
CA ASP A 47 -15.19 -25.06 16.84
C ASP A 47 -15.77 -24.57 15.51
N SER A 48 -15.61 -25.38 14.45
CA SER A 48 -16.15 -25.08 13.12
C SER A 48 -17.70 -25.10 13.05
N GLY A 49 -18.37 -25.67 14.05
CA GLY A 49 -19.82 -25.67 14.20
C GLY A 49 -20.37 -24.38 14.77
N LEU A 50 -19.52 -23.48 15.23
CA LEU A 50 -19.86 -22.20 15.88
C LEU A 50 -20.75 -22.40 17.12
N THR A 51 -20.48 -23.46 17.91
CA THR A 51 -21.25 -23.82 19.10
C THR A 51 -20.58 -23.34 20.39
N GLN A 52 -19.26 -23.20 20.40
CA GLN A 52 -18.47 -22.85 21.57
C GLN A 52 -17.75 -21.53 21.39
N PHE A 53 -18.09 -20.53 22.17
CA PHE A 53 -17.36 -19.27 22.23
C PHE A 53 -16.05 -19.45 22.98
N GLY A 54 -14.96 -18.92 22.40
CA GLY A 54 -13.65 -18.99 23.01
C GLY A 54 -12.60 -18.18 22.24
N ILE A 55 -11.38 -18.21 22.76
CA ILE A 55 -10.20 -17.57 22.16
C ILE A 55 -9.10 -18.61 21.84
N ALA A 56 -9.46 -19.91 21.83
CA ALA A 56 -8.47 -20.98 21.62
C ALA A 56 -7.78 -20.85 20.26
N GLN A 57 -8.45 -20.36 19.22
CA GLN A 57 -7.87 -20.15 17.92
C GLN A 57 -6.77 -19.08 17.94
N TYR A 58 -6.94 -18.02 18.71
CA TYR A 58 -5.92 -16.99 18.92
C TYR A 58 -4.73 -17.52 19.70
N LEU A 59 -4.98 -18.28 20.78
CA LEU A 59 -3.93 -18.91 21.57
C LEU A 59 -3.15 -19.94 20.75
N LYS A 60 -3.84 -20.73 19.93
CA LYS A 60 -3.24 -21.66 18.99
C LYS A 60 -2.31 -20.95 18.00
N PHE A 61 -2.77 -19.80 17.44
CA PHE A 61 -1.93 -19.04 16.50
C PHE A 61 -0.70 -18.46 17.19
N LEU A 62 -0.88 -17.81 18.35
CA LEU A 62 0.20 -17.12 19.05
C LEU A 62 1.18 -18.11 19.75
N GLY A 63 0.73 -19.32 20.07
CA GLY A 63 1.54 -20.36 20.68
C GLY A 63 2.38 -21.16 19.69
N ASP A 64 2.18 -21.00 18.39
CA ASP A 64 2.88 -21.78 17.37
C ASP A 64 3.90 -20.91 16.60
N GLY A 65 5.17 -21.30 16.68
CA GLY A 65 6.27 -20.62 16.02
C GLY A 65 6.13 -20.56 14.49
N PHE A 66 5.49 -21.56 13.85
CA PHE A 66 5.21 -21.53 12.43
C PHE A 66 4.26 -20.38 12.07
N ASN A 67 3.17 -20.22 12.80
CA ASN A 67 2.18 -19.17 12.57
C ASN A 67 2.80 -17.77 12.72
N LEU A 68 3.62 -17.59 13.77
CA LEU A 68 4.34 -16.33 13.97
C LEU A 68 5.37 -16.08 12.88
N GLY A 69 6.02 -17.13 12.36
CA GLY A 69 6.91 -17.05 11.21
C GLY A 69 6.20 -16.61 9.93
N VAL A 70 4.98 -17.12 9.67
CA VAL A 70 4.14 -16.72 8.53
C VAL A 70 3.71 -15.25 8.67
N LEU A 71 3.32 -14.82 9.86
CA LEU A 71 2.99 -13.41 10.13
C LEU A 71 4.23 -12.52 9.91
N GLY A 72 5.37 -12.89 10.49
CA GLY A 72 6.62 -12.15 10.36
C GLY A 72 7.09 -12.03 8.91
N SER A 73 7.07 -13.11 8.14
CA SER A 73 7.44 -13.11 6.72
C SER A 73 6.50 -12.24 5.87
N THR A 74 5.20 -12.21 6.21
CA THR A 74 4.21 -11.35 5.52
C THR A 74 4.45 -9.87 5.81
N MET A 75 4.72 -9.52 7.08
CA MET A 75 5.06 -8.14 7.47
C MET A 75 6.38 -7.69 6.83
N TRP A 76 7.37 -8.57 6.79
CA TRP A 76 8.66 -8.32 6.15
C TRP A 76 8.50 -8.08 4.65
N LEU A 77 7.73 -8.94 3.96
CA LEU A 77 7.40 -8.74 2.54
C LEU A 77 6.75 -7.37 2.31
N GLY A 78 5.77 -6.98 3.15
CA GLY A 78 5.14 -5.67 3.06
C GLY A 78 6.14 -4.52 3.17
N LEU A 79 7.12 -4.64 4.07
CA LEU A 79 8.19 -3.66 4.22
C LEU A 79 9.11 -3.61 2.99
N GLU A 80 9.57 -4.77 2.50
CA GLU A 80 10.40 -4.87 1.29
C GLU A 80 9.72 -4.24 0.08
N VAL A 81 8.45 -4.58 -0.16
CA VAL A 81 7.65 -4.03 -1.26
C VAL A 81 7.53 -2.51 -1.12
N THR A 82 7.26 -2.02 0.08
CA THR A 82 7.14 -0.58 0.35
C THR A 82 8.45 0.15 0.07
N LEU A 83 9.58 -0.39 0.51
CA LEU A 83 10.90 0.19 0.28
C LEU A 83 11.27 0.17 -1.22
N LEU A 84 11.05 -0.94 -1.92
CA LEU A 84 11.30 -1.04 -3.36
C LEU A 84 10.42 -0.06 -4.15
N SER A 85 9.13 0.02 -3.81
CA SER A 85 8.20 0.97 -4.42
C SER A 85 8.57 2.41 -4.13
N LEU A 86 9.10 2.72 -2.95
CA LEU A 86 9.59 4.05 -2.61
C LEU A 86 10.86 4.40 -3.38
N LEU A 87 11.83 3.48 -3.45
CA LEU A 87 13.10 3.69 -4.16
C LEU A 87 12.89 3.95 -5.66
N THR A 88 11.92 3.27 -6.27
CA THR A 88 11.59 3.43 -7.69
C THR A 88 10.56 4.54 -7.94
N GLY A 89 9.56 4.65 -7.06
CA GLY A 89 8.45 5.58 -7.18
C GLY A 89 8.81 7.03 -6.87
N PHE A 90 9.70 7.27 -5.89
CA PHE A 90 10.11 8.64 -5.56
C PHE A 90 10.86 9.34 -6.72
N PRO A 91 11.88 8.73 -7.35
CA PRO A 91 12.49 9.30 -8.55
C PRO A 91 11.49 9.53 -9.69
N LEU A 92 10.57 8.58 -9.91
CA LEU A 92 9.55 8.71 -10.95
C LEU A 92 8.59 9.88 -10.68
N ALA A 93 8.11 10.01 -9.44
CA ALA A 93 7.27 11.13 -9.02
C ALA A 93 8.02 12.47 -9.14
N TYR A 94 9.30 12.50 -8.74
CA TYR A 94 10.13 13.70 -8.85
C TYR A 94 10.36 14.09 -10.32
N LEU A 95 10.68 13.13 -11.19
CA LEU A 95 10.84 13.36 -12.63
C LEU A 95 9.54 13.91 -13.24
N TYR A 96 8.39 13.36 -12.86
CA TYR A 96 7.09 13.86 -13.31
C TYR A 96 6.90 15.34 -12.99
N THR A 97 7.23 15.78 -11.77
CA THR A 97 7.07 17.18 -11.35
C THR A 97 8.03 18.15 -12.02
N GLN A 98 9.15 17.65 -12.54
CA GLN A 98 10.13 18.45 -13.29
C GLN A 98 9.89 18.43 -14.82
N ALA A 99 9.03 17.52 -15.27
CA ALA A 99 8.78 17.34 -16.71
C ALA A 99 8.05 18.55 -17.30
N PRO A 100 8.40 18.99 -18.52
CA PRO A 100 7.64 20.00 -19.25
C PRO A 100 6.18 19.56 -19.42
N GLY A 101 5.23 20.51 -19.40
CA GLY A 101 3.78 20.22 -19.43
C GLY A 101 3.35 19.26 -20.54
N ARG A 102 4.02 19.31 -21.72
CA ARG A 102 3.78 18.39 -22.85
C ARG A 102 4.05 16.91 -22.49
N TRP A 103 4.93 16.62 -21.52
CA TRP A 103 5.29 15.27 -21.11
C TRP A 103 4.53 14.78 -19.89
N GLN A 104 3.90 15.70 -19.13
CA GLN A 104 3.16 15.31 -17.92
C GLN A 104 1.96 14.41 -18.23
N GLY A 105 1.22 14.69 -19.33
CA GLY A 105 0.11 13.83 -19.77
C GLY A 105 0.55 12.39 -20.08
N PRO A 106 1.49 12.18 -21.01
CA PRO A 106 2.03 10.85 -21.32
C PRO A 106 2.63 10.14 -20.10
N LEU A 107 3.39 10.83 -19.25
CA LEU A 107 3.92 10.23 -18.01
C LEU A 107 2.83 9.82 -17.04
N MET A 108 1.79 10.64 -16.84
CA MET A 108 0.66 10.28 -16.00
C MET A 108 -0.06 9.06 -16.55
N LEU A 109 -0.28 8.99 -17.86
CA LEU A 109 -0.88 7.83 -18.50
C LEU A 109 -0.05 6.57 -18.24
N LEU A 110 1.28 6.64 -18.40
CA LEU A 110 2.19 5.52 -18.14
C LEU A 110 2.13 5.04 -16.69
N ILE A 111 2.02 5.98 -15.72
CA ILE A 111 1.91 5.67 -14.28
C ILE A 111 0.56 5.04 -13.96
N VAL A 112 -0.53 5.54 -14.55
CA VAL A 112 -1.90 5.10 -14.23
C VAL A 112 -2.31 3.86 -15.03
N LEU A 113 -1.77 3.65 -16.23
CA LEU A 113 -2.12 2.53 -17.10
C LEU A 113 -2.05 1.16 -16.41
N PRO A 114 -1.07 0.86 -15.53
CA PRO A 114 -1.07 -0.38 -14.76
C PRO A 114 -2.31 -0.54 -13.86
N LEU A 115 -2.90 0.53 -13.33
CA LEU A 115 -4.12 0.43 -12.51
C LEU A 115 -5.35 0.03 -13.32
N LEU A 116 -5.34 0.29 -14.62
CA LEU A 116 -6.44 -0.06 -15.54
C LEU A 116 -6.35 -1.52 -16.01
N THR A 117 -5.23 -2.19 -15.74
CA THR A 117 -5.02 -3.60 -16.09
C THR A 117 -5.28 -4.50 -14.90
N SER A 118 -5.82 -5.70 -15.15
CA SER A 118 -6.05 -6.69 -14.09
C SER A 118 -4.75 -7.06 -13.37
N SER A 119 -4.78 -7.09 -12.03
CA SER A 119 -3.65 -7.56 -11.21
C SER A 119 -3.27 -9.01 -11.52
N VAL A 120 -4.26 -9.85 -11.87
CA VAL A 120 -4.04 -11.25 -12.26
C VAL A 120 -3.21 -11.32 -13.54
N VAL A 121 -3.55 -10.54 -14.57
CA VAL A 121 -2.79 -10.50 -15.84
C VAL A 121 -1.36 -10.05 -15.61
N ARG A 122 -1.16 -9.01 -14.81
CA ARG A 122 0.18 -8.53 -14.45
C ARG A 122 0.99 -9.59 -13.69
N THR A 123 0.34 -10.31 -12.79
CA THR A 123 0.98 -11.40 -12.05
C THR A 123 1.43 -12.52 -12.99
N PHE A 124 0.59 -12.94 -13.94
CA PHE A 124 1.00 -13.92 -14.96
C PHE A 124 2.14 -13.42 -15.85
N ALA A 125 2.14 -12.12 -16.22
CA ALA A 125 3.27 -11.54 -16.93
C ALA A 125 4.59 -11.70 -16.14
N TRP A 126 4.58 -11.46 -14.81
CA TRP A 126 5.74 -11.69 -13.97
C TRP A 126 6.17 -13.16 -13.90
N VAL A 127 5.21 -14.11 -13.88
CA VAL A 127 5.52 -15.55 -13.94
C VAL A 127 6.26 -15.89 -15.24
N VAL A 128 5.82 -15.33 -16.37
CA VAL A 128 6.49 -15.53 -17.67
C VAL A 128 7.85 -14.84 -17.71
N ILE A 129 7.97 -13.61 -17.22
CA ILE A 129 9.23 -12.83 -17.21
C ILE A 129 10.31 -13.52 -16.37
N LEU A 130 9.95 -14.01 -15.17
CA LEU A 130 10.89 -14.60 -14.21
C LEU A 130 11.03 -16.11 -14.34
N GLY A 131 10.32 -16.75 -15.27
CA GLY A 131 10.42 -18.19 -15.53
C GLY A 131 11.84 -18.62 -15.94
N ARG A 132 12.13 -19.92 -15.86
CA ARG A 132 13.44 -20.46 -16.26
C ARG A 132 13.78 -20.15 -17.72
N GLN A 133 12.80 -20.19 -18.60
CA GLN A 133 12.92 -19.82 -20.03
C GLN A 133 12.33 -18.41 -20.27
N GLY A 134 12.24 -17.60 -19.22
CA GLY A 134 11.68 -16.25 -19.28
C GLY A 134 12.67 -15.22 -19.85
N ILE A 135 12.12 -14.04 -20.15
CA ILE A 135 12.85 -12.93 -20.78
C ILE A 135 14.13 -12.58 -20.01
N VAL A 136 14.08 -12.56 -18.67
CA VAL A 136 15.24 -12.20 -17.84
C VAL A 136 16.37 -13.24 -17.97
N ASN A 137 16.07 -14.52 -17.83
CA ASN A 137 17.07 -15.58 -17.96
C ASN A 137 17.65 -15.63 -19.37
N THR A 138 16.81 -15.56 -20.40
CA THR A 138 17.25 -15.55 -21.79
C THR A 138 18.18 -14.36 -22.08
N ALA A 139 17.80 -13.16 -21.64
CA ALA A 139 18.66 -11.98 -21.84
C ALA A 139 20.01 -12.11 -21.10
N LEU A 140 20.03 -12.67 -19.89
CA LEU A 140 21.27 -12.86 -19.13
C LEU A 140 22.18 -13.92 -19.79
N GLN A 141 21.61 -14.98 -20.40
CA GLN A 141 22.34 -15.99 -21.13
C GLN A 141 22.91 -15.43 -22.45
N ASP A 142 22.09 -14.67 -23.20
CA ASP A 142 22.52 -14.05 -24.47
C ASP A 142 23.65 -13.04 -24.27
N LEU A 143 23.64 -12.35 -23.10
CA LEU A 143 24.73 -11.43 -22.70
C LEU A 143 25.96 -12.19 -22.14
N GLY A 144 25.92 -13.51 -22.03
CA GLY A 144 27.02 -14.32 -21.50
C GLY A 144 27.27 -14.12 -19.98
N LEU A 145 26.30 -13.55 -19.24
CA LEU A 145 26.42 -13.28 -17.81
C LEU A 145 26.17 -14.53 -16.96
N ILE A 146 25.38 -15.49 -17.47
CA ILE A 146 25.08 -16.76 -16.82
C ILE A 146 25.18 -17.91 -17.81
N ALA A 147 25.67 -19.08 -17.35
CA ALA A 147 25.72 -20.31 -18.15
C ALA A 147 24.41 -21.11 -18.06
N GLU A 148 23.78 -21.11 -16.89
CA GLU A 148 22.53 -21.83 -16.64
C GLU A 148 21.43 -20.88 -16.14
N PRO A 149 20.14 -21.17 -16.44
CA PRO A 149 19.02 -20.35 -16.01
C PRO A 149 18.91 -20.27 -14.46
N LEU A 150 18.87 -19.08 -13.92
CA LEU A 150 18.68 -18.84 -12.48
C LEU A 150 17.25 -19.20 -12.06
N LYS A 151 17.10 -19.70 -10.83
CA LYS A 151 15.80 -19.88 -10.20
C LYS A 151 15.34 -18.53 -9.64
N LEU A 152 14.80 -17.66 -10.50
CA LEU A 152 14.25 -16.37 -10.09
C LEU A 152 12.84 -16.50 -9.56
N LEU A 153 11.97 -17.24 -10.25
CA LEU A 153 10.59 -17.50 -9.87
C LEU A 153 10.50 -18.38 -8.61
N TYR A 154 9.42 -18.21 -7.85
CA TYR A 154 9.15 -18.93 -6.59
C TYR A 154 10.15 -18.61 -5.48
N THR A 155 10.62 -17.37 -5.43
CA THR A 155 11.48 -16.84 -4.36
C THR A 155 10.79 -15.65 -3.67
N PRO A 156 11.10 -15.35 -2.39
CA PRO A 156 10.54 -14.15 -1.73
C PRO A 156 10.88 -12.86 -2.48
N GLY A 157 12.10 -12.76 -3.02
CA GLY A 157 12.54 -11.61 -3.79
C GLY A 157 11.73 -11.39 -5.07
N SER A 158 11.35 -12.48 -5.77
CA SER A 158 10.49 -12.36 -6.96
C SER A 158 9.10 -11.83 -6.62
N VAL A 159 8.54 -12.27 -5.49
CA VAL A 159 7.26 -11.77 -4.98
C VAL A 159 7.36 -10.28 -4.64
N ALA A 160 8.45 -9.88 -3.95
CA ALA A 160 8.68 -8.49 -3.59
C ALA A 160 8.81 -7.57 -4.81
N VAL A 161 9.60 -7.97 -5.83
CA VAL A 161 9.79 -7.19 -7.06
C VAL A 161 8.48 -7.08 -7.87
N ALA A 162 7.77 -8.20 -8.03
CA ALA A 162 6.50 -8.21 -8.76
C ALA A 162 5.46 -7.32 -8.07
N LEU A 163 5.31 -7.43 -6.76
CA LEU A 163 4.40 -6.57 -5.98
C LEU A 163 4.83 -5.10 -6.03
N ALA A 164 6.12 -4.81 -5.89
CA ALA A 164 6.60 -3.43 -5.94
C ALA A 164 6.24 -2.73 -7.27
N GLN A 165 6.34 -3.44 -8.39
CA GLN A 165 5.92 -2.91 -9.70
C GLN A 165 4.38 -2.79 -9.79
N ILE A 166 3.64 -3.79 -9.28
CA ILE A 166 2.16 -3.79 -9.31
C ILE A 166 1.60 -2.64 -8.48
N GLU A 167 2.18 -2.37 -7.31
CA GLU A 167 1.74 -1.35 -6.36
C GLU A 167 2.39 0.04 -6.60
N LEU A 168 3.31 0.14 -7.56
CA LEU A 168 4.05 1.38 -7.87
C LEU A 168 3.15 2.62 -8.03
N PRO A 169 2.02 2.56 -8.74
CA PRO A 169 1.13 3.72 -8.87
C PRO A 169 0.58 4.21 -7.52
N LEU A 170 0.31 3.32 -6.56
CA LEU A 170 -0.17 3.69 -5.23
C LEU A 170 0.89 4.44 -4.42
N MET A 171 2.17 4.24 -4.73
CA MET A 171 3.27 5.03 -4.17
C MET A 171 3.41 6.38 -4.89
N VAL A 172 3.37 6.36 -6.22
CA VAL A 172 3.73 7.52 -7.06
C VAL A 172 2.66 8.62 -6.99
N LEU A 173 1.38 8.29 -7.02
CA LEU A 173 0.30 9.29 -7.08
C LEU A 173 0.25 10.20 -5.85
N PRO A 174 0.30 9.69 -4.60
CA PRO A 174 0.39 10.56 -3.41
C PRO A 174 1.68 11.39 -3.37
N LEU A 175 2.80 10.82 -3.85
CA LEU A 175 4.08 11.53 -3.93
C LEU A 175 4.01 12.68 -4.93
N ILE A 176 3.45 12.48 -6.13
CA ILE A 176 3.24 13.54 -7.12
C ILE A 176 2.41 14.66 -6.50
N THR A 177 1.29 14.32 -5.87
CA THR A 177 0.41 15.31 -5.23
C THR A 177 1.15 16.12 -4.16
N ALA A 178 1.91 15.46 -3.31
CA ALA A 178 2.68 16.16 -2.27
C ALA A 178 3.79 17.04 -2.86
N LEU A 179 4.52 16.54 -3.87
CA LEU A 179 5.61 17.28 -4.53
C LEU A 179 5.10 18.49 -5.32
N MET A 180 3.92 18.40 -5.95
CA MET A 180 3.30 19.51 -6.69
C MET A 180 2.78 20.61 -5.74
N ASN A 181 2.44 20.28 -4.51
CA ASN A 181 2.01 21.24 -3.50
C ASN A 181 3.18 22.00 -2.83
N ILE A 182 4.43 21.67 -3.15
CA ILE A 182 5.60 22.41 -2.66
C ILE A 182 5.74 23.70 -3.48
N ASP A 183 5.72 24.86 -2.80
CA ASP A 183 5.95 26.14 -3.44
C ASP A 183 7.32 26.17 -4.13
N ALA A 184 7.30 26.46 -5.44
CA ALA A 184 8.51 26.56 -6.26
C ALA A 184 9.48 27.64 -5.75
N ASN A 185 8.96 28.69 -5.13
CA ASN A 185 9.76 29.78 -4.57
C ASN A 185 10.69 29.29 -3.44
N LEU A 186 10.28 28.28 -2.67
CA LEU A 186 11.14 27.72 -1.61
C LEU A 186 12.41 27.07 -2.19
N ARG A 187 12.29 26.38 -3.33
CA ARG A 187 13.44 25.80 -4.02
C ARG A 187 14.33 26.87 -4.62
N GLN A 188 13.74 27.89 -5.26
CA GLN A 188 14.48 29.00 -5.86
C GLN A 188 15.20 29.84 -4.80
N ALA A 189 14.55 30.15 -3.68
CA ALA A 189 15.15 30.87 -2.56
C ALA A 189 16.36 30.10 -1.98
N SER A 190 16.26 28.79 -1.83
CA SER A 190 17.36 27.94 -1.39
C SER A 190 18.56 28.01 -2.33
N LEU A 191 18.32 27.95 -3.64
CA LEU A 191 19.37 28.06 -4.66
C LEU A 191 19.98 29.46 -4.66
N ALA A 192 19.18 30.51 -4.52
CA ALA A 192 19.65 31.91 -4.45
C ALA A 192 20.55 32.17 -3.22
N LEU A 193 20.29 31.44 -2.11
CA LEU A 193 21.13 31.46 -0.91
C LEU A 193 22.39 30.57 -1.01
N GLY A 194 22.71 30.06 -2.22
CA GLY A 194 23.92 29.27 -2.49
C GLY A 194 23.83 27.79 -2.09
N ALA A 195 22.65 27.27 -1.78
CA ALA A 195 22.49 25.83 -1.54
C ALA A 195 22.52 25.08 -2.87
N GLY A 196 23.33 24.01 -2.97
CA GLY A 196 23.31 23.12 -4.13
C GLY A 196 22.01 22.32 -4.21
N HIS A 197 21.68 21.77 -5.41
CA HIS A 197 20.47 20.97 -5.66
C HIS A 197 20.30 19.81 -4.67
N TRP A 198 21.38 19.11 -4.32
CA TRP A 198 21.38 18.00 -3.37
C TRP A 198 20.98 18.45 -1.96
N ARG A 199 21.50 19.58 -1.49
CA ARG A 199 21.18 20.16 -0.19
C ARG A 199 19.71 20.64 -0.14
N THR A 200 19.23 21.27 -1.23
CA THR A 200 17.82 21.67 -1.39
C THR A 200 16.89 20.45 -1.39
N PHE A 201 17.27 19.36 -2.05
CA PHE A 201 16.52 18.12 -2.05
C PHE A 201 16.32 17.56 -0.62
N TRP A 202 17.42 17.36 0.12
CA TRP A 202 17.36 16.75 1.46
C TRP A 202 16.74 17.66 2.53
N ARG A 203 16.91 18.99 2.42
CA ARG A 203 16.44 19.93 3.45
C ARG A 203 15.08 20.56 3.18
N ILE A 204 14.63 20.56 1.94
CA ILE A 204 13.35 21.20 1.54
C ILE A 204 12.43 20.18 0.87
N THR A 205 12.86 19.58 -0.25
CA THR A 205 11.96 18.74 -1.05
C THR A 205 11.51 17.49 -0.31
N LEU A 206 12.45 16.73 0.26
CA LEU A 206 12.15 15.48 0.95
C LEU A 206 11.30 15.70 2.22
N PRO A 207 11.62 16.63 3.14
CA PRO A 207 10.77 16.88 4.31
C PRO A 207 9.36 17.38 3.96
N LEU A 208 9.23 18.25 2.97
CA LEU A 208 7.93 18.76 2.54
C LEU A 208 7.11 17.72 1.76
N SER A 209 7.75 16.71 1.16
CA SER A 209 7.06 15.57 0.52
C SER A 209 6.67 14.45 1.50
N MET A 210 7.06 14.53 2.78
CA MET A 210 6.76 13.50 3.80
C MET A 210 5.28 13.11 3.89
N PRO A 211 4.29 14.01 3.77
CA PRO A 211 2.89 13.60 3.79
C PRO A 211 2.52 12.63 2.65
N GLY A 212 3.04 12.89 1.44
CA GLY A 212 2.83 12.00 0.29
C GLY A 212 3.60 10.68 0.42
N LEU A 213 4.83 10.75 0.96
CA LEU A 213 5.66 9.59 1.21
C LEU A 213 4.99 8.64 2.22
N LEU A 214 4.50 9.17 3.34
CA LEU A 214 3.79 8.38 4.35
C LEU A 214 2.48 7.80 3.80
N ALA A 215 1.68 8.60 3.08
CA ALA A 215 0.44 8.13 2.49
C ALA A 215 0.68 7.01 1.46
N GLY A 216 1.62 7.19 0.53
CA GLY A 216 1.99 6.17 -0.45
C GLY A 216 2.54 4.91 0.21
N SER A 217 3.44 5.05 1.19
CA SER A 217 4.01 3.91 1.92
C SER A 217 2.95 3.10 2.65
N LEU A 218 1.98 3.74 3.31
CA LEU A 218 0.90 3.04 4.01
C LEU A 218 -0.04 2.33 3.04
N LEU A 219 -0.36 2.93 1.89
CA LEU A 219 -1.18 2.31 0.85
C LEU A 219 -0.49 1.07 0.28
N VAL A 220 0.78 1.19 -0.11
CA VAL A 220 1.56 0.07 -0.66
C VAL A 220 1.74 -1.03 0.37
N PHE A 221 2.06 -0.70 1.62
CA PHE A 221 2.21 -1.68 2.69
C PHE A 221 0.92 -2.48 2.92
N ALA A 222 -0.22 -1.80 3.11
CA ALA A 222 -1.49 -2.46 3.37
C ALA A 222 -1.94 -3.32 2.17
N SER A 223 -1.76 -2.82 0.93
CA SER A 223 -2.10 -3.55 -0.29
C SER A 223 -1.21 -4.78 -0.47
N SER A 224 0.11 -4.65 -0.32
CA SER A 224 1.07 -5.74 -0.52
C SER A 224 0.92 -6.87 0.49
N VAL A 225 0.65 -6.56 1.77
CA VAL A 225 0.43 -7.56 2.82
C VAL A 225 -0.84 -8.39 2.55
N SER A 226 -1.86 -7.81 1.92
CA SER A 226 -3.13 -8.47 1.58
C SER A 226 -3.17 -9.06 0.16
N ALA A 227 -2.11 -8.96 -0.63
CA ALA A 227 -2.06 -9.33 -2.05
C ALA A 227 -2.02 -10.85 -2.28
N PHE A 228 -3.15 -11.54 -2.10
CA PHE A 228 -3.28 -13.00 -2.21
C PHE A 228 -2.78 -13.55 -3.56
N VAL A 229 -3.26 -13.01 -4.68
CA VAL A 229 -3.02 -13.58 -6.02
C VAL A 229 -1.53 -13.59 -6.38
N THR A 230 -0.85 -12.46 -6.22
CA THR A 230 0.57 -12.34 -6.59
C THR A 230 1.45 -13.15 -5.64
N GLN A 231 1.18 -13.14 -4.34
CA GLN A 231 1.90 -13.94 -3.37
C GLN A 231 1.79 -15.44 -3.68
N THR A 232 0.60 -15.90 -4.09
CA THR A 232 0.35 -17.31 -4.39
C THR A 232 0.97 -17.74 -5.72
N LEU A 233 0.77 -16.97 -6.80
CA LEU A 233 1.21 -17.37 -8.13
C LEU A 233 2.72 -17.18 -8.33
N VAL A 234 3.28 -16.04 -7.93
CA VAL A 234 4.72 -15.77 -8.05
C VAL A 234 5.52 -16.49 -6.96
N GLY A 235 4.96 -16.65 -5.77
CA GLY A 235 5.56 -17.43 -4.67
C GLY A 235 5.43 -18.94 -4.85
N GLY A 236 4.52 -19.40 -5.72
CA GLY A 236 4.35 -20.82 -6.08
C GLY A 236 3.96 -21.73 -4.92
N GLY A 237 3.42 -21.19 -3.83
CA GLY A 237 3.08 -21.94 -2.62
C GLY A 237 4.30 -22.45 -1.81
N GLN A 238 5.53 -22.18 -2.25
CA GLN A 238 6.75 -22.56 -1.52
C GLN A 238 7.00 -21.63 -0.32
N HIS A 239 6.56 -20.38 -0.43
CA HIS A 239 6.60 -19.41 0.64
C HIS A 239 5.16 -19.07 1.05
N ILE A 240 4.80 -19.45 2.28
CA ILE A 240 3.46 -19.25 2.82
C ILE A 240 3.40 -17.85 3.43
N PHE A 241 2.46 -17.05 2.94
CA PHE A 241 2.10 -15.74 3.50
C PHE A 241 0.69 -15.79 4.10
N MET A 242 0.35 -14.84 4.97
CA MET A 242 -0.93 -14.84 5.71
C MET A 242 -2.17 -14.99 4.81
N PRO A 243 -2.32 -14.28 3.66
CA PRO A 243 -3.50 -14.43 2.81
C PRO A 243 -3.67 -15.85 2.25
N TYR A 244 -2.58 -16.48 1.84
CA TYR A 244 -2.62 -17.85 1.35
C TYR A 244 -2.88 -18.85 2.50
N TYR A 245 -2.29 -18.63 3.66
CA TYR A 245 -2.51 -19.46 4.84
C TYR A 245 -3.98 -19.40 5.32
N MET A 246 -4.55 -18.20 5.33
CA MET A 246 -5.99 -18.00 5.61
C MET A 246 -6.86 -18.78 4.62
N TYR A 247 -6.55 -18.71 3.32
CA TYR A 247 -7.25 -19.47 2.29
C TYR A 247 -7.16 -20.99 2.51
N GLN A 248 -5.97 -21.51 2.85
CA GLN A 248 -5.78 -22.93 3.16
C GLN A 248 -6.65 -23.36 4.35
N GLN A 249 -6.67 -22.57 5.42
CA GLN A 249 -7.45 -22.91 6.62
C GLN A 249 -8.96 -22.84 6.35
N ALA A 250 -9.42 -21.81 5.63
CA ALA A 250 -10.85 -21.65 5.34
C ALA A 250 -11.37 -22.69 4.34
N ILE A 251 -10.69 -22.83 3.19
CA ILE A 251 -11.24 -23.59 2.05
C ILE A 251 -10.75 -25.04 2.01
N GLN A 252 -9.45 -25.28 2.31
CA GLN A 252 -8.90 -26.63 2.23
C GLN A 252 -9.13 -27.42 3.51
N SER A 253 -9.03 -26.76 4.68
CA SER A 253 -9.19 -27.43 6.00
C SER A 253 -10.60 -27.29 6.59
N GLY A 254 -11.46 -26.42 6.05
CA GLY A 254 -12.80 -26.16 6.57
C GLY A 254 -12.80 -25.49 7.96
N ASN A 255 -11.66 -25.00 8.45
CA ASN A 255 -11.53 -24.37 9.75
C ASN A 255 -11.75 -22.85 9.65
N TYR A 256 -13.01 -22.45 9.51
CA TYR A 256 -13.40 -21.04 9.41
C TYR A 256 -13.03 -20.21 10.63
N PRO A 257 -13.20 -20.68 11.91
CA PRO A 257 -12.81 -19.89 13.07
C PRO A 257 -11.32 -19.58 13.10
N PHE A 258 -10.47 -20.54 12.78
CA PHE A 258 -9.02 -20.30 12.72
C PHE A 258 -8.64 -19.34 11.58
N ALA A 259 -9.23 -19.52 10.39
CA ALA A 259 -9.02 -18.59 9.28
C ALA A 259 -9.47 -17.17 9.61
N ALA A 260 -10.60 -17.01 10.32
CA ALA A 260 -11.06 -15.71 10.78
C ALA A 260 -10.13 -15.10 11.86
N ALA A 261 -9.60 -15.91 12.77
CA ALA A 261 -8.60 -15.47 13.74
C ALA A 261 -7.30 -14.97 13.04
N ILE A 262 -6.82 -15.70 12.02
CA ILE A 262 -5.68 -15.30 11.18
C ILE A 262 -5.95 -13.93 10.54
N ALA A 263 -7.13 -13.74 9.94
CA ALA A 263 -7.51 -12.48 9.30
C ALA A 263 -7.56 -11.31 10.29
N MET A 264 -8.12 -11.53 11.49
CA MET A 264 -8.17 -10.52 12.54
C MET A 264 -6.80 -10.15 13.07
N LEU A 265 -5.91 -11.12 13.27
CA LEU A 265 -4.53 -10.86 13.69
C LEU A 265 -3.77 -10.05 12.61
N LEU A 266 -3.92 -10.40 11.35
CA LEU A 266 -3.34 -9.65 10.24
C LEU A 266 -3.86 -8.20 10.23
N LEU A 267 -5.17 -8.01 10.37
CA LEU A 267 -5.80 -6.69 10.43
C LEU A 267 -5.23 -5.85 11.59
N VAL A 268 -5.14 -6.43 12.78
CA VAL A 268 -4.60 -5.76 13.98
C VAL A 268 -3.13 -5.36 13.75
N CYS A 269 -2.31 -6.25 13.18
CA CYS A 269 -0.91 -5.95 12.88
C CYS A 269 -0.77 -4.82 11.85
N VAL A 270 -1.55 -4.85 10.77
CA VAL A 270 -1.54 -3.77 9.76
C VAL A 270 -1.98 -2.45 10.38
N LEU A 271 -3.07 -2.44 11.17
CA LEU A 271 -3.53 -1.24 11.86
C LEU A 271 -2.48 -0.71 12.85
N ALA A 272 -1.81 -1.59 13.58
CA ALA A 272 -0.73 -1.19 14.49
C ALA A 272 0.43 -0.50 13.73
N VAL A 273 0.84 -1.04 12.58
CA VAL A 273 1.84 -0.39 11.71
C VAL A 273 1.35 0.96 11.20
N VAL A 274 0.10 1.04 10.72
CA VAL A 274 -0.51 2.30 10.23
C VAL A 274 -0.52 3.37 11.34
N VAL A 275 -0.95 3.00 12.55
CA VAL A 275 -0.99 3.92 13.70
C VAL A 275 0.42 4.35 14.09
N ALA A 276 1.38 3.41 14.16
CA ALA A 276 2.77 3.70 14.51
C ALA A 276 3.41 4.68 13.50
N VAL A 277 3.27 4.42 12.20
CA VAL A 277 3.81 5.28 11.13
C VAL A 277 3.16 6.67 11.16
N ASN A 278 1.83 6.75 11.35
CA ASN A 278 1.14 8.04 11.47
C ASN A 278 1.56 8.82 12.72
N ALA A 279 1.77 8.14 13.85
CA ALA A 279 2.23 8.78 15.09
C ALA A 279 3.65 9.36 14.92
N LEU A 280 4.56 8.63 14.25
CA LEU A 280 5.90 9.11 13.92
C LEU A 280 5.84 10.31 12.95
N GLY A 281 4.98 10.25 11.93
CA GLY A 281 4.82 11.35 10.97
C GLY A 281 4.24 12.63 11.59
N ARG A 282 3.40 12.53 12.62
CA ARG A 282 2.89 13.70 13.36
C ARG A 282 3.97 14.40 14.19
N ARG A 283 4.89 13.63 14.77
CA ARG A 283 6.00 14.19 15.55
C ARG A 283 6.97 14.98 14.68
N SER A 284 7.18 14.57 13.44
CA SER A 284 8.06 15.31 12.51
C SER A 284 7.46 16.65 12.04
N LYS A 285 6.13 16.81 12.00
CA LYS A 285 5.47 18.08 11.65
C LYS A 285 5.66 19.17 12.73
N GLY A 286 5.81 18.80 14.00
CA GLY A 286 6.06 19.75 15.09
C GLY A 286 7.42 20.43 15.01
N ILE A 287 8.39 19.86 14.28
CA ILE A 287 9.74 20.41 14.14
C ILE A 287 9.82 21.43 12.98
N VAL A 288 8.88 21.41 12.03
CA VAL A 288 8.87 22.32 10.86
C VAL A 288 8.17 23.65 11.17
N HIS A 289 7.41 23.74 12.26
CA HIS A 289 6.69 24.94 12.69
C HIS A 289 7.29 25.60 13.95
N ALA A 290 8.42 25.12 14.46
CA ALA A 290 9.24 25.75 15.49
C ALA A 290 10.49 26.36 14.86
#